data_761e0ab5ba64f11cdcbe96701fa246fd
#
_entry.id   761e0ab5ba64f11cdcbe96701fa246fd
#
_cell.length_a   1.000
_cell.length_b   1.000
_cell.length_c   1.000
_cell.angle_alpha   90.00
_cell.angle_beta   90.00
_cell.angle_gamma   90.00
#
_symmetry.space_group_name_H-M   'P 1'
#
loop_
_entity.id
_entity.type
_entity.pdbx_description
1 polymer ?
#
loop_
_entity_poly.entity_id
_entity_poly.type
_entity_poly.pdbx_seq_one_letter_code
_entity_poly.pdbx_strand_id
1 'polypeptide(L)'
;MPAKTSYLKGKHILAVDDEKDVLDTIEDALETAHVDKAQDYHSAVEKLTNNTYDLAILDIMGVDGLKLLEKAVDRNIPSVMLTAHALSAETLLASIRIGAISYLPKEKLAELEEILEQLLATMAAGEPTWKALFERLGAFFDEKFGPDWQEKDREFWSEFSRTYHISKGIQSRLKHNEHVISKV
;
A
#
# COMPACT_ATOMS: atom_id res chain seq x y z
N MET A 1 28.97 11.41 -11.41
CA MET A 1 27.68 10.70 -11.47
C MET A 1 26.58 11.65 -11.04
N PRO A 2 25.51 11.80 -11.80
CA PRO A 2 24.39 12.58 -11.30
C PRO A 2 23.86 11.94 -10.02
N ALA A 3 23.55 12.75 -9.04
CA ALA A 3 22.93 12.27 -7.80
C ALA A 3 21.63 11.55 -8.14
N LYS A 4 21.42 10.35 -7.58
CA LYS A 4 20.17 9.61 -7.75
C LYS A 4 19.03 10.49 -7.22
N THR A 5 18.06 10.83 -8.06
CA THR A 5 16.91 11.62 -7.66
C THR A 5 16.11 10.82 -6.63
N SER A 6 15.97 11.36 -5.42
CA SER A 6 15.13 10.72 -4.39
C SER A 6 13.70 11.22 -4.53
N TYR A 7 12.76 10.29 -4.66
CA TYR A 7 11.32 10.56 -4.68
C TYR A 7 10.74 10.75 -3.27
N LEU A 8 11.44 10.27 -2.24
CA LEU A 8 11.03 10.40 -0.84
C LEU A 8 11.39 11.76 -0.23
N LYS A 9 12.43 12.40 -0.73
CA LYS A 9 12.95 13.64 -0.16
C LYS A 9 11.87 14.73 -0.06
N GLY A 10 11.63 15.21 1.16
CA GLY A 10 10.65 16.26 1.45
C GLY A 10 9.20 15.81 1.40
N LYS A 11 8.90 14.53 1.19
CA LYS A 11 7.54 14.01 1.19
C LYS A 11 6.96 13.98 2.59
N HIS A 12 5.65 14.27 2.70
CA HIS A 12 4.89 14.13 3.93
C HIS A 12 4.22 12.75 3.96
N ILE A 13 4.57 11.94 4.93
CA ILE A 13 4.12 10.56 5.05
C ILE A 13 3.43 10.37 6.39
N LEU A 14 2.23 9.78 6.37
CA LEU A 14 1.56 9.32 7.58
C LEU A 14 1.85 7.83 7.78
N ALA A 15 2.41 7.47 8.91
CA ALA A 15 2.62 6.08 9.32
C ALA A 15 1.69 5.75 10.49
N VAL A 16 0.91 4.69 10.37
CA VAL A 16 -0.07 4.25 11.37
C VAL A 16 0.19 2.79 11.75
N ASP A 17 0.51 2.58 13.01
CA ASP A 17 0.76 1.25 13.58
C ASP A 17 0.59 1.36 15.10
N ASP A 18 -0.01 0.36 15.75
CA ASP A 18 -0.16 0.36 17.20
C ASP A 18 1.14 0.04 17.95
N GLU A 19 2.13 -0.49 17.23
CA GLU A 19 3.46 -0.76 17.75
C GLU A 19 4.40 0.44 17.54
N LYS A 20 4.76 1.11 18.64
CA LYS A 20 5.64 2.28 18.60
C LYS A 20 6.98 1.97 17.91
N ASP A 21 7.56 0.80 18.18
CA ASP A 21 8.85 0.40 17.62
C ASP A 21 8.80 0.28 16.09
N VAL A 22 7.67 -0.13 15.54
CA VAL A 22 7.46 -0.15 14.08
C VAL A 22 7.45 1.26 13.51
N LEU A 23 6.74 2.18 14.16
CA LEU A 23 6.69 3.59 13.74
C LEU A 23 8.08 4.25 13.80
N ASP A 24 8.83 3.98 14.84
CA ASP A 24 10.20 4.50 14.99
C ASP A 24 11.12 3.91 13.88
N THR A 25 10.97 2.63 13.57
CA THR A 25 11.71 1.98 12.47
C THR A 25 11.38 2.62 11.11
N ILE A 26 10.11 2.93 10.87
CA ILE A 26 9.68 3.61 9.64
C ILE A 26 10.31 5.00 9.55
N GLU A 27 10.23 5.77 10.62
CA GLU A 27 10.81 7.11 10.68
C GLU A 27 12.31 7.10 10.43
N ASP A 28 13.04 6.17 11.08
CA ASP A 28 14.48 6.00 10.89
C ASP A 28 14.86 5.58 9.47
N ALA A 29 14.03 4.74 8.83
CA ALA A 29 14.26 4.30 7.45
C ALA A 29 14.00 5.41 6.43
N LEU A 30 13.18 6.40 6.77
CA LEU A 30 12.73 7.45 5.85
C LEU A 30 13.25 8.85 6.24
N GLU A 31 14.51 8.94 6.59
CA GLU A 31 15.16 10.16 7.11
C GLU A 31 14.99 11.39 6.23
N THR A 32 14.86 11.23 4.92
CA THR A 32 14.72 12.35 3.98
C THR A 32 13.29 12.83 3.81
N ALA A 33 12.31 12.11 4.35
CA ALA A 33 10.90 12.45 4.35
C ALA A 33 10.47 13.02 5.71
N HIS A 34 9.28 13.61 5.75
CA HIS A 34 8.63 14.04 7.01
C HIS A 34 7.58 12.99 7.38
N VAL A 35 7.83 12.24 8.45
CA VAL A 35 6.95 11.17 8.90
C VAL A 35 6.14 11.62 10.11
N ASP A 36 4.81 11.71 9.96
CA ASP A 36 3.87 11.81 11.06
C ASP A 36 3.48 10.40 11.51
N LYS A 37 3.37 10.20 12.81
CA LYS A 37 3.06 8.89 13.41
C LYS A 37 1.72 8.92 14.13
N ALA A 38 0.92 7.86 13.99
CA ALA A 38 -0.31 7.65 14.72
C ALA A 38 -0.37 6.19 15.20
N GLN A 39 -0.79 5.98 16.46
CA GLN A 39 -0.82 4.64 17.08
C GLN A 39 -2.23 4.04 17.16
N ASP A 40 -3.25 4.79 16.79
CA ASP A 40 -4.64 4.35 16.87
C ASP A 40 -5.48 4.94 15.73
N TYR A 41 -6.67 4.37 15.55
CA TYR A 41 -7.60 4.78 14.51
C TYR A 41 -8.00 6.24 14.62
N HIS A 42 -8.36 6.71 15.82
CA HIS A 42 -8.84 8.09 16.02
C HIS A 42 -7.80 9.14 15.69
N SER A 43 -6.57 8.97 16.18
CA SER A 43 -5.48 9.90 15.88
C SER A 43 -5.11 9.88 14.40
N ALA A 44 -5.17 8.71 13.75
CA ALA A 44 -4.95 8.59 12.31
C ALA A 44 -6.02 9.33 11.50
N VAL A 45 -7.30 9.17 11.85
CA VAL A 45 -8.41 9.87 11.19
C VAL A 45 -8.28 11.38 11.38
N GLU A 46 -7.94 11.84 12.57
CA GLU A 46 -7.71 13.27 12.84
C GLU A 46 -6.61 13.84 11.96
N LYS A 47 -5.48 13.14 11.86
CA LYS A 47 -4.37 13.52 10.99
C LYS A 47 -4.75 13.53 9.51
N LEU A 48 -5.44 12.50 9.03
CA LEU A 48 -5.94 12.43 7.67
C LEU A 48 -6.92 13.56 7.34
N THR A 49 -7.70 13.98 8.34
CA THR A 49 -8.69 15.05 8.17
C THR A 49 -8.05 16.43 8.11
N ASN A 50 -7.03 16.67 8.94
CA ASN A 50 -6.48 18.01 9.17
C ASN A 50 -5.19 18.29 8.38
N ASN A 51 -4.55 17.29 7.81
CA ASN A 51 -3.28 17.44 7.12
C ASN A 51 -3.34 16.84 5.72
N THR A 52 -2.38 17.25 4.88
CA THR A 52 -2.17 16.70 3.55
C THR A 52 -0.94 15.79 3.57
N TYR A 53 -1.06 14.61 2.97
CA TYR A 53 0.03 13.63 2.88
C TYR A 53 0.25 13.20 1.44
N ASP A 54 1.51 12.95 1.11
CA ASP A 54 1.92 12.39 -0.18
C ASP A 54 1.78 10.87 -0.22
N LEU A 55 1.83 10.23 0.95
CA LEU A 55 1.76 8.79 1.12
C LEU A 55 1.26 8.45 2.52
N ALA A 56 0.51 7.37 2.65
CA ALA A 56 0.18 6.76 3.93
C ALA A 56 0.70 5.32 4.00
N ILE A 57 1.23 4.93 5.16
CA ILE A 57 1.64 3.56 5.47
C ILE A 57 0.77 3.11 6.62
N LEU A 58 -0.09 2.12 6.37
CA LEU A 58 -1.17 1.73 7.28
C LEU A 58 -1.03 0.26 7.68
N ASP A 59 -0.88 0.01 8.98
CA ASP A 59 -0.99 -1.36 9.52
C ASP A 59 -2.44 -1.86 9.37
N ILE A 60 -2.61 -3.12 9.02
CA ILE A 60 -3.95 -3.71 8.83
C ILE A 60 -4.62 -3.97 10.17
N MET A 61 -3.91 -4.59 11.12
CA MET A 61 -4.44 -4.93 12.44
C MET A 61 -4.06 -3.91 13.50
N GLY A 62 -4.88 -3.82 14.55
CA GLY A 62 -4.64 -2.95 15.70
C GLY A 62 -5.12 -1.51 15.53
N VAL A 63 -5.23 -1.04 14.30
CA VAL A 63 -5.63 0.35 13.97
C VAL A 63 -6.80 0.44 12.98
N ASP A 64 -7.51 -0.66 12.72
CA ASP A 64 -8.55 -0.74 11.69
C ASP A 64 -8.04 -0.27 10.32
N GLY A 65 -6.89 -0.79 9.89
CA GLY A 65 -6.15 -0.32 8.73
C GLY A 65 -6.91 -0.33 7.42
N LEU A 66 -7.81 -1.30 7.19
CA LEU A 66 -8.63 -1.32 5.97
C LEU A 66 -9.65 -0.17 5.94
N LYS A 67 -10.21 0.21 7.08
CA LYS A 67 -11.09 1.39 7.19
C LYS A 67 -10.30 2.70 7.01
N LEU A 68 -9.09 2.75 7.52
CA LEU A 68 -8.19 3.90 7.28
C LEU A 68 -7.84 4.01 5.81
N LEU A 69 -7.61 2.88 5.15
CA LEU A 69 -7.36 2.83 3.71
C LEU A 69 -8.51 3.44 2.91
N GLU A 70 -9.76 3.09 3.23
CA GLU A 70 -10.94 3.70 2.60
C GLU A 70 -10.93 5.22 2.73
N LYS A 71 -10.65 5.72 3.94
CA LYS A 71 -10.57 7.18 4.19
C LYS A 71 -9.43 7.86 3.43
N ALA A 72 -8.28 7.22 3.34
CA ALA A 72 -7.14 7.73 2.61
C ALA A 72 -7.41 7.76 1.10
N VAL A 73 -8.02 6.71 0.56
CA VAL A 73 -8.42 6.60 -0.84
C VAL A 73 -9.45 7.69 -1.20
N ASP A 74 -10.44 7.92 -0.34
CA ASP A 74 -11.44 8.97 -0.54
C ASP A 74 -10.81 10.37 -0.61
N ARG A 75 -9.65 10.54 0.00
CA ARG A 75 -8.88 11.80 -0.02
C ARG A 75 -7.78 11.81 -1.08
N ASN A 76 -7.72 10.80 -1.94
CA ASN A 76 -6.69 10.65 -2.96
C ASN A 76 -5.27 10.58 -2.39
N ILE A 77 -5.11 10.01 -1.20
CA ILE A 77 -3.80 9.77 -0.58
C ILE A 77 -3.35 8.37 -0.96
N PRO A 78 -2.26 8.22 -1.75
CA PRO A 78 -1.70 6.91 -2.06
C PRO A 78 -1.32 6.18 -0.78
N SER A 79 -1.73 4.92 -0.65
CA SER A 79 -1.58 4.18 0.60
C SER A 79 -0.96 2.81 0.38
N VAL A 80 0.01 2.49 1.24
CA VAL A 80 0.67 1.18 1.33
C VAL A 80 0.16 0.49 2.58
N MET A 81 -0.30 -0.76 2.43
CA MET A 81 -0.66 -1.58 3.57
C MET A 81 0.58 -2.26 4.14
N LEU A 82 0.69 -2.26 5.46
CA LEU A 82 1.78 -2.90 6.20
C LEU A 82 1.17 -3.99 7.08
N THR A 83 1.77 -5.18 7.11
CA THR A 83 1.19 -6.28 7.88
C THR A 83 2.21 -7.30 8.37
N ALA A 84 1.97 -7.82 9.57
CA ALA A 84 2.63 -9.02 10.09
C ALA A 84 1.59 -10.09 10.40
N HIS A 85 0.68 -9.80 11.32
CA HIS A 85 -0.31 -10.76 11.82
C HIS A 85 -1.49 -10.99 10.86
N ALA A 86 -1.78 -10.03 10.00
CA ALA A 86 -2.84 -10.12 9.00
C ALA A 86 -2.34 -10.52 7.62
N LEU A 87 -1.11 -11.02 7.51
CA LEU A 87 -0.51 -11.43 6.23
C LEU A 87 -1.27 -12.64 5.67
N SER A 88 -2.10 -12.42 4.67
CA SER A 88 -2.92 -13.44 4.01
C SER A 88 -3.31 -13.02 2.60
N ALA A 89 -3.67 -14.01 1.77
CA ALA A 89 -4.20 -13.74 0.43
C ALA A 89 -5.47 -12.90 0.48
N GLU A 90 -6.32 -13.11 1.48
CA GLU A 90 -7.58 -12.39 1.69
C GLU A 90 -7.35 -10.91 1.98
N THR A 91 -6.40 -10.57 2.86
CA THR A 91 -6.10 -9.17 3.17
C THR A 91 -5.36 -8.47 2.03
N LEU A 92 -4.52 -9.18 1.29
CA LEU A 92 -3.92 -8.67 0.06
C LEU A 92 -5.00 -8.30 -0.97
N LEU A 93 -5.94 -9.22 -1.21
CA LEU A 93 -7.05 -8.99 -2.14
C LEU A 93 -7.93 -7.82 -1.69
N ALA A 94 -8.30 -7.76 -0.41
CA ALA A 94 -9.08 -6.66 0.15
C ALA A 94 -8.37 -5.32 -0.01
N SER A 95 -7.07 -5.28 0.23
CA SER A 95 -6.24 -4.06 0.07
C SER A 95 -6.25 -3.55 -1.37
N ILE A 96 -6.10 -4.46 -2.34
CA ILE A 96 -6.18 -4.13 -3.77
C ILE A 96 -7.55 -3.58 -4.13
N ARG A 97 -8.61 -4.24 -3.70
CA ARG A 97 -10.01 -3.85 -4.01
C ARG A 97 -10.37 -2.48 -3.45
N ILE A 98 -9.93 -2.17 -2.24
CA ILE A 98 -10.19 -0.86 -1.63
C ILE A 98 -9.39 0.24 -2.35
N GLY A 99 -8.19 -0.07 -2.79
CA GLY A 99 -7.39 0.83 -3.60
C GLY A 99 -6.02 1.16 -3.05
N ALA A 100 -5.43 0.30 -2.24
CA ALA A 100 -4.03 0.42 -1.87
C ALA A 100 -3.13 0.35 -3.12
N ILE A 101 -2.02 1.03 -3.07
CA ILE A 101 -1.04 1.01 -4.17
C ILE A 101 0.04 -0.05 -3.98
N SER A 102 0.18 -0.57 -2.76
CA SER A 102 1.12 -1.65 -2.44
C SER A 102 0.73 -2.34 -1.13
N TYR A 103 1.39 -3.46 -0.86
CA TYR A 103 1.15 -4.29 0.31
C TYR A 103 2.50 -4.85 0.79
N LEU A 104 2.91 -4.48 2.00
CA LEU A 104 4.25 -4.73 2.48
C LEU A 104 4.24 -5.58 3.74
N PRO A 105 4.88 -6.77 3.72
CA PRO A 105 5.12 -7.53 4.94
C PRO A 105 6.10 -6.80 5.87
N LYS A 106 5.82 -6.77 7.17
CA LYS A 106 6.73 -6.17 8.17
C LYS A 106 8.11 -6.82 8.17
N GLU A 107 8.23 -8.06 7.72
CA GLU A 107 9.51 -8.75 7.52
C GLU A 107 10.42 -8.01 6.52
N LYS A 108 9.86 -7.15 5.67
CA LYS A 108 10.57 -6.39 4.63
C LYS A 108 10.86 -4.94 5.01
N LEU A 109 10.64 -4.55 6.27
CA LEU A 109 10.88 -3.17 6.73
C LEU A 109 12.34 -2.70 6.55
N ALA A 110 13.30 -3.61 6.59
CA ALA A 110 14.71 -3.27 6.31
C ALA A 110 14.93 -2.74 4.88
N GLU A 111 14.03 -3.08 3.96
CA GLU A 111 14.06 -2.66 2.55
C GLU A 111 13.08 -1.51 2.25
N LEU A 112 12.48 -0.90 3.28
CA LEU A 112 11.37 0.04 3.13
C LEU A 112 11.73 1.24 2.25
N GLU A 113 12.86 1.88 2.49
CA GLU A 113 13.29 3.04 1.72
C GLU A 113 13.39 2.70 0.22
N GLU A 114 14.07 1.60 -0.10
CA GLU A 114 14.25 1.16 -1.48
C GLU A 114 12.92 0.81 -2.15
N ILE A 115 12.04 0.11 -1.43
CA ILE A 115 10.72 -0.27 -1.93
C ILE A 115 9.87 0.98 -2.21
N LEU A 116 9.85 1.94 -1.30
CA LEU A 116 9.08 3.17 -1.49
C LEU A 116 9.67 4.08 -2.56
N GLU A 117 10.98 4.17 -2.68
CA GLU A 117 11.62 4.91 -3.78
C GLU A 117 11.21 4.31 -5.14
N GLN A 118 11.24 2.99 -5.27
CA GLN A 118 10.81 2.30 -6.48
C GLN A 118 9.31 2.52 -6.76
N LEU A 119 8.50 2.45 -5.72
CA LEU A 119 7.05 2.65 -5.81
C LEU A 119 6.71 4.07 -6.29
N LEU A 120 7.30 5.08 -5.69
CA LEU A 120 7.08 6.47 -6.05
C LEU A 120 7.61 6.80 -7.45
N ALA A 121 8.74 6.21 -7.85
CA ALA A 121 9.27 6.32 -9.20
C ALA A 121 8.30 5.70 -10.22
N THR A 122 7.74 4.54 -9.92
CA THR A 122 6.74 3.85 -10.73
C THR A 122 5.49 4.70 -10.91
N MET A 123 5.00 5.32 -9.82
CA MET A 123 3.86 6.24 -9.86
C MET A 123 4.16 7.47 -10.72
N ALA A 124 5.33 8.07 -10.55
CA ALA A 124 5.73 9.26 -11.30
C ALA A 124 5.84 8.97 -12.81
N ALA A 125 6.20 7.74 -13.18
CA ALA A 125 6.25 7.30 -14.58
C ALA A 125 4.86 6.93 -15.14
N GLY A 126 3.81 6.94 -14.32
CA GLY A 126 2.47 6.50 -14.72
C GLY A 126 2.33 4.99 -14.91
N GLU A 127 3.28 4.22 -14.37
CA GLU A 127 3.31 2.77 -14.47
C GLU A 127 2.48 2.11 -13.35
N PRO A 128 1.96 0.88 -13.57
CA PRO A 128 1.20 0.17 -12.55
C PRO A 128 2.07 -0.20 -11.34
N THR A 129 1.67 0.24 -10.15
CA THR A 129 2.42 0.02 -8.91
C THR A 129 2.49 -1.45 -8.49
N TRP A 130 1.43 -2.20 -8.73
CA TRP A 130 1.33 -3.61 -8.36
C TRP A 130 2.27 -4.52 -9.16
N LYS A 131 2.60 -4.16 -10.39
CA LYS A 131 3.58 -4.88 -11.21
C LYS A 131 4.93 -4.94 -10.52
N ALA A 132 5.43 -3.80 -10.05
CA ALA A 132 6.69 -3.72 -9.31
C ALA A 132 6.66 -4.56 -8.02
N LEU A 133 5.54 -4.54 -7.29
CA LEU A 133 5.36 -5.35 -6.08
C LEU A 133 5.47 -6.84 -6.38
N PHE A 134 4.71 -7.35 -7.34
CA PHE A 134 4.69 -8.78 -7.68
C PHE A 134 6.00 -9.25 -8.30
N GLU A 135 6.71 -8.42 -9.05
CA GLU A 135 8.04 -8.74 -9.54
C GLU A 135 9.03 -8.89 -8.37
N ARG A 136 8.92 -8.05 -7.35
CA ARG A 136 9.82 -8.10 -6.18
C ARG A 136 9.42 -9.14 -5.15
N LEU A 137 8.14 -9.25 -4.82
CA LEU A 137 7.63 -10.05 -3.70
C LEU A 137 6.75 -11.23 -4.10
N GLY A 138 6.55 -11.49 -5.38
CA GLY A 138 5.68 -12.57 -5.84
C GLY A 138 6.09 -13.93 -5.28
N ALA A 139 7.37 -14.26 -5.33
CA ALA A 139 7.90 -15.51 -4.76
C ALA A 139 7.70 -15.60 -3.24
N PHE A 140 7.80 -14.49 -2.53
CA PHE A 140 7.51 -14.41 -1.10
C PHE A 140 6.04 -14.74 -0.81
N PHE A 141 5.11 -14.20 -1.59
CA PHE A 141 3.69 -14.49 -1.43
C PHE A 141 3.36 -15.95 -1.76
N ASP A 142 3.97 -16.53 -2.79
CA ASP A 142 3.82 -17.95 -3.12
C ASP A 142 4.28 -18.86 -1.99
N GLU A 143 5.39 -18.51 -1.35
CA GLU A 143 5.89 -19.23 -0.17
C GLU A 143 4.95 -19.12 1.03
N LYS A 144 4.45 -17.90 1.32
CA LYS A 144 3.61 -17.64 2.51
C LYS A 144 2.17 -18.13 2.37
N PHE A 145 1.60 -18.04 1.19
CA PHE A 145 0.18 -18.34 0.94
C PHE A 145 -0.04 -19.73 0.31
N GLY A 146 1.02 -20.37 -0.16
CA GLY A 146 0.98 -21.61 -0.93
C GLY A 146 0.92 -21.35 -2.45
N PRO A 147 1.37 -22.31 -3.28
CA PRO A 147 1.53 -22.11 -4.72
C PRO A 147 0.20 -21.80 -5.46
N ASP A 148 -0.93 -22.25 -4.90
CA ASP A 148 -2.25 -22.12 -5.52
C ASP A 148 -3.12 -21.03 -4.88
N TRP A 149 -2.54 -20.08 -4.18
CA TRP A 149 -3.28 -19.08 -3.41
C TRP A 149 -4.20 -18.19 -4.26
N GLN A 150 -3.91 -18.00 -5.54
CA GLN A 150 -4.73 -17.20 -6.46
C GLN A 150 -5.94 -17.98 -7.03
N GLU A 151 -5.98 -19.30 -6.87
CA GLU A 151 -7.04 -20.14 -7.44
C GLU A 151 -8.42 -19.88 -6.84
N LYS A 152 -8.51 -19.50 -5.56
CA LYS A 152 -9.78 -19.18 -4.88
C LYS A 152 -10.51 -17.99 -5.51
N ASP A 153 -9.76 -17.02 -6.03
CA ASP A 153 -10.27 -15.80 -6.64
C ASP A 153 -9.75 -15.69 -8.07
N ARG A 154 -9.77 -16.78 -8.79
CA ARG A 154 -9.20 -16.94 -10.13
C ARG A 154 -9.68 -15.87 -11.11
N GLU A 155 -10.95 -15.56 -11.10
CA GLU A 155 -11.55 -14.55 -11.98
C GLU A 155 -10.95 -13.18 -11.70
N PHE A 156 -10.86 -12.79 -10.42
CA PHE A 156 -10.23 -11.55 -10.01
C PHE A 156 -8.77 -11.47 -10.46
N TRP A 157 -7.97 -12.50 -10.15
CA TRP A 157 -6.54 -12.49 -10.46
C TRP A 157 -6.25 -12.52 -11.96
N SER A 158 -7.08 -13.24 -12.73
CA SER A 158 -6.99 -13.25 -14.18
C SER A 158 -7.23 -11.86 -14.77
N GLU A 159 -8.26 -11.17 -14.30
CA GLU A 159 -8.60 -9.83 -14.74
C GLU A 159 -7.56 -8.79 -14.26
N PHE A 160 -7.14 -8.88 -13.01
CA PHE A 160 -6.11 -8.05 -12.43
C PHE A 160 -4.78 -8.16 -13.18
N SER A 161 -4.35 -9.37 -13.54
CA SER A 161 -3.12 -9.59 -14.31
C SER A 161 -3.15 -8.93 -15.68
N ARG A 162 -4.31 -8.80 -16.31
CA ARG A 162 -4.47 -8.02 -17.54
C ARG A 162 -4.37 -6.52 -17.28
N THR A 163 -4.92 -6.05 -16.17
CA THR A 163 -5.08 -4.61 -15.89
C THR A 163 -3.84 -3.95 -15.35
N TYR A 164 -2.97 -4.67 -14.65
CA TYR A 164 -1.75 -4.01 -14.17
C TYR A 164 -0.69 -3.79 -15.26
N HIS A 165 -0.96 -4.26 -16.48
CA HIS A 165 -0.24 -3.88 -17.69
C HIS A 165 -0.88 -2.68 -18.42
N ILE A 166 -2.00 -2.16 -17.94
CA ILE A 166 -2.81 -1.13 -18.57
C ILE A 166 -2.80 0.15 -17.73
N SER A 167 -3.11 1.28 -18.34
CA SER A 167 -3.04 2.61 -17.72
C SER A 167 -3.91 2.76 -16.46
N LYS A 168 -3.48 3.64 -15.57
CA LYS A 168 -4.13 4.03 -14.32
C LYS A 168 -5.65 4.30 -14.44
N GLY A 169 -6.14 4.78 -15.58
CA GLY A 169 -7.55 5.04 -15.85
C GLY A 169 -8.41 3.79 -15.90
N ILE A 170 -7.87 2.66 -16.36
CA ILE A 170 -8.59 1.39 -16.42
C ILE A 170 -8.63 0.70 -15.06
N GLN A 171 -7.56 0.76 -14.29
CA GLN A 171 -7.56 0.30 -12.90
C GLN A 171 -8.62 1.03 -12.07
N SER A 172 -8.76 2.34 -12.25
CA SER A 172 -9.78 3.15 -11.61
C SER A 172 -11.20 2.75 -12.02
N ARG A 173 -11.44 2.41 -13.30
CA ARG A 173 -12.75 1.95 -13.79
C ARG A 173 -13.14 0.58 -13.25
N LEU A 174 -12.21 -0.36 -13.16
CA LEU A 174 -12.45 -1.68 -12.59
C LEU A 174 -12.85 -1.58 -11.11
N LYS A 175 -12.15 -0.74 -10.38
CA LYS A 175 -12.46 -0.41 -9.00
C LYS A 175 -13.87 0.18 -8.84
N HIS A 176 -14.28 1.04 -9.77
CA HIS A 176 -15.61 1.66 -9.79
C HIS A 176 -16.71 0.64 -10.11
N ASN A 177 -16.47 -0.26 -11.06
CA ASN A 177 -17.42 -1.32 -11.43
C ASN A 177 -17.65 -2.35 -10.31
N GLU A 178 -16.61 -2.72 -9.57
CA GLU A 178 -16.76 -3.59 -8.39
C GLU A 178 -17.59 -2.92 -7.28
N HIS A 179 -17.47 -1.61 -7.11
CA HIS A 179 -18.27 -0.83 -6.16
C HIS A 179 -19.77 -0.81 -6.54
N VAL A 180 -20.07 -0.84 -7.82
CA VAL A 180 -21.44 -0.89 -8.33
C VAL A 180 -22.04 -2.30 -8.15
N ILE A 181 -21.26 -3.34 -8.37
CA ILE A 181 -21.70 -4.74 -8.22
C ILE A 181 -21.94 -5.09 -6.74
N SER A 182 -21.18 -4.56 -5.81
CA SER A 182 -21.36 -4.81 -4.38
C SER A 182 -22.57 -4.08 -3.75
N LYS A 183 -23.25 -3.20 -4.50
CA LYS A 183 -24.45 -2.48 -4.06
C LYS A 183 -25.76 -3.03 -4.64
N VAL A 184 -25.68 -4.07 -5.45
CA VAL A 184 -26.80 -4.84 -5.96
C VAL A 184 -26.90 -6.16 -5.21
#